data_6373ad3469172a8707af65083a4a0598
#
_entry.id   6373ad3469172a8707af65083a4a0598
#
_cell.length_a   1.000
_cell.length_b   1.000
_cell.length_c   1.000
_cell.angle_alpha   90.00
_cell.angle_beta   90.00
_cell.angle_gamma   90.00
#
_symmetry.space_group_name_H-M   'P 1'
#
loop_
_entity.id
_entity.type
_entity.pdbx_description
1 polymer ?
#
loop_
_entity_poly.entity_id
_entity_poly.type
_entity_poly.pdbx_seq_one_letter_code
_entity_poly.pdbx_strand_id
1 'polypeptide(L)'
;MTRSFITGNVFSGWTVMVSFSKGLGAPVGAALAGDAGPMRRAWEVRKRFGGGMRQSGILAAAALHGLEHHLPRMHEDHARARQLAAALADIPGTRVVPPDTNIVMIDLLDGLTSAQVAARARAAGVLVTEWHDTRVRCVLHLDIDDAALRRASAVLAEALVA
;
A
#
# COMPACT_ATOMS: atom_id res chain seq x y z
N MET A 1 -13.82 6.60 -14.06
CA MET A 1 -14.46 7.23 -12.90
C MET A 1 -13.51 7.13 -11.73
N THR A 2 -12.79 8.21 -11.44
CA THR A 2 -11.77 8.26 -10.38
C THR A 2 -12.48 8.45 -9.05
N ARG A 3 -12.55 7.40 -8.22
CA ARG A 3 -13.02 7.55 -6.83
C ARG A 3 -11.92 8.23 -6.03
N SER A 4 -12.17 9.46 -5.62
CA SER A 4 -11.33 10.23 -4.72
C SER A 4 -11.49 9.69 -3.30
N PHE A 5 -10.42 9.16 -2.71
CA PHE A 5 -10.40 8.81 -1.29
C PHE A 5 -10.23 10.07 -0.46
N ILE A 6 -11.31 10.48 0.18
CA ILE A 6 -11.31 11.62 1.10
C ILE A 6 -11.45 11.09 2.51
N THR A 7 -10.39 11.17 3.26
CA THR A 7 -10.43 10.94 4.71
C THR A 7 -10.72 12.25 5.43
N GLY A 8 -11.77 12.19 6.21
CA GLY A 8 -12.41 13.09 7.13
C GLY A 8 -11.76 14.38 7.61
N ASN A 9 -12.54 15.40 7.53
CA ASN A 9 -12.64 16.72 8.15
C ASN A 9 -11.75 17.07 9.35
N VAL A 10 -10.77 17.95 9.10
CA VAL A 10 -10.29 18.93 10.09
C VAL A 10 -10.24 20.35 9.49
N PHE A 11 -10.47 20.50 8.20
CA PHE A 11 -10.47 21.79 7.52
C PHE A 11 -11.75 21.92 6.66
N SER A 12 -12.43 23.03 6.73
CA SER A 12 -13.46 23.40 5.76
C SER A 12 -12.80 23.63 4.40
N GLY A 13 -12.77 22.59 3.56
CA GLY A 13 -12.14 22.63 2.25
C GLY A 13 -11.51 21.27 1.90
N TRP A 14 -11.31 21.05 0.61
CA TRP A 14 -10.74 19.82 0.08
C TRP A 14 -9.21 19.82 0.20
N THR A 15 -8.64 18.76 0.77
CA THR A 15 -7.20 18.54 0.77
C THR A 15 -6.89 17.13 0.27
N VAL A 16 -5.86 17.00 -0.56
CA VAL A 16 -5.37 15.74 -1.09
C VAL A 16 -3.90 15.60 -0.73
N MET A 17 -3.51 14.46 -0.18
CA MET A 17 -2.13 14.14 0.11
C MET A 17 -1.65 12.99 -0.78
N VAL A 18 -0.48 13.17 -1.40
CA VAL A 18 0.22 12.15 -2.17
C VAL A 18 1.54 11.83 -1.49
N SER A 19 1.78 10.56 -1.18
CA SER A 19 3.06 10.07 -0.68
C SER A 19 3.94 9.64 -1.84
N PHE A 20 5.10 10.25 -1.99
CA PHE A 20 6.07 9.87 -3.01
C PHE A 20 6.91 8.65 -2.62
N SER A 21 7.00 8.32 -1.33
CA SER A 21 7.81 7.23 -0.80
C SER A 21 7.10 5.88 -0.70
N LYS A 22 5.99 5.71 -1.42
CA LYS A 22 5.24 4.45 -1.52
C LYS A 22 5.33 3.92 -2.96
N GLY A 23 4.22 3.63 -3.62
CA GLY A 23 4.20 3.13 -4.99
C GLY A 23 4.93 3.99 -6.03
N LEU A 24 5.19 5.25 -5.74
CA LEU A 24 6.01 6.12 -6.58
C LEU A 24 7.53 5.92 -6.38
N GLY A 25 7.97 5.20 -5.34
CA GLY A 25 9.35 4.76 -5.17
C GLY A 25 10.37 5.84 -4.82
N ALA A 26 9.96 7.05 -4.47
CA ALA A 26 10.89 8.08 -4.02
C ALA A 26 11.40 7.77 -2.59
N PRO A 27 12.64 8.14 -2.24
CA PRO A 27 13.23 7.82 -0.94
C PRO A 27 12.49 8.48 0.22
N VAL A 28 11.89 9.66 -0.01
CA VAL A 28 11.13 10.42 0.99
C VAL A 28 10.28 11.47 0.29
N GLY A 29 9.21 11.90 0.95
CA GLY A 29 8.44 13.06 0.54
C GLY A 29 6.95 12.80 0.40
N ALA A 30 6.20 13.88 0.57
CA ALA A 30 4.78 13.94 0.30
C ALA A 30 4.41 15.34 -0.19
N ALA A 31 3.36 15.43 -0.99
CA ALA A 31 2.75 16.70 -1.38
C ALA A 31 1.33 16.79 -0.80
N LEU A 32 0.98 17.97 -0.34
CA LEU A 32 -0.38 18.31 0.06
C LEU A 32 -0.90 19.39 -0.89
N ALA A 33 -2.09 19.19 -1.43
CA ALA A 33 -2.78 20.12 -2.29
C ALA A 33 -4.18 20.40 -1.76
N GLY A 34 -4.70 21.60 -2.00
CA GLY A 34 -6.03 22.00 -1.56
C GLY A 34 -6.24 23.51 -1.68
N ASP A 35 -7.29 23.99 -1.04
CA ASP A 35 -7.64 25.41 -1.05
C ASP A 35 -6.57 26.29 -0.38
N ALA A 36 -6.42 27.53 -0.85
CA ALA A 36 -5.37 28.44 -0.40
C ALA A 36 -5.34 28.69 1.11
N GLY A 37 -6.48 28.73 1.77
CA GLY A 37 -6.58 28.93 3.22
C GLY A 37 -5.91 27.81 4.02
N PRO A 38 -6.39 26.54 3.88
CA PRO A 38 -5.72 25.37 4.45
C PRO A 38 -4.25 25.26 4.07
N MET A 39 -3.86 25.55 2.83
CA MET A 39 -2.47 25.45 2.39
C MET A 39 -1.54 26.47 3.06
N ARG A 40 -1.99 27.69 3.34
CA ARG A 40 -1.20 28.64 4.13
C ARG A 40 -0.92 28.13 5.53
N ARG A 41 -1.93 27.57 6.21
CA ARG A 41 -1.75 26.96 7.56
C ARG A 41 -0.86 25.73 7.50
N ALA A 42 -1.02 24.87 6.50
CA ALA A 42 -0.16 23.71 6.30
C ALA A 42 1.31 24.10 6.11
N TRP A 43 1.58 25.20 5.40
CA TRP A 43 2.93 25.73 5.24
C TRP A 43 3.57 26.16 6.57
N GLU A 44 2.83 26.81 7.45
CA GLU A 44 3.30 27.19 8.80
C GLU A 44 3.57 25.94 9.65
N VAL A 45 2.65 24.98 9.63
CA VAL A 45 2.82 23.69 10.34
C VAL A 45 4.04 22.94 9.84
N ARG A 46 4.21 22.85 8.51
CA ARG A 46 5.40 22.26 7.88
C ARG A 46 6.69 22.87 8.42
N LYS A 47 6.75 24.19 8.56
CA LYS A 47 7.92 24.88 9.10
C LYS A 47 8.17 24.54 10.56
N ARG A 48 7.13 24.51 11.42
CA ARG A 48 7.21 24.16 12.83
C ARG A 48 7.72 22.74 13.06
N PHE A 49 7.34 21.79 12.22
CA PHE A 49 7.78 20.40 12.31
C PHE A 49 9.07 20.08 11.53
N GLY A 50 9.82 21.09 11.12
CA GLY A 50 11.11 20.90 10.45
C GLY A 50 11.02 20.44 8.97
N GLY A 51 9.83 20.43 8.38
CA GLY A 51 9.62 20.00 6.98
C GLY A 51 10.09 21.02 5.92
N GLY A 52 10.73 22.13 6.35
CA GLY A 52 11.27 23.17 5.48
C GLY A 52 12.70 22.90 5.01
N MET A 53 13.00 21.68 4.60
CA MET A 53 14.33 21.26 4.14
C MET A 53 14.86 22.14 3.01
N ARG A 54 16.15 22.52 3.11
CA ARG A 54 16.90 23.15 2.03
C ARG A 54 17.46 22.08 1.08
N GLN A 55 17.90 22.48 -0.10
CA GLN A 55 18.49 21.62 -1.12
C GLN A 55 17.63 20.37 -1.43
N SER A 56 16.32 20.51 -1.40
CA SER A 56 15.35 19.42 -1.63
C SER A 56 15.26 18.98 -3.11
N GLY A 57 16.04 19.60 -4.02
CA GLY A 57 16.00 19.29 -5.44
C GLY A 57 16.32 17.83 -5.77
N ILE A 58 17.25 17.20 -5.04
CA ILE A 58 17.57 15.77 -5.21
C ILE A 58 16.34 14.90 -4.92
N LEU A 59 15.65 15.17 -3.83
CA LEU A 59 14.44 14.45 -3.44
C LEU A 59 13.26 14.74 -4.39
N ALA A 60 13.16 15.99 -4.85
CA ALA A 60 12.15 16.39 -5.83
C ALA A 60 12.38 15.71 -7.19
N ALA A 61 13.64 15.56 -7.63
CA ALA A 61 13.98 14.81 -8.84
C ALA A 61 13.56 13.33 -8.75
N ALA A 62 13.80 12.69 -7.60
CA ALA A 62 13.34 11.32 -7.37
C ALA A 62 11.80 11.21 -7.38
N ALA A 63 11.11 12.17 -6.80
CA ALA A 63 9.64 12.22 -6.83
C ALA A 63 9.11 12.43 -8.26
N LEU A 64 9.75 13.31 -9.04
CA LEU A 64 9.40 13.55 -10.44
C LEU A 64 9.59 12.28 -11.27
N HIS A 65 10.72 11.59 -11.11
CA HIS A 65 10.96 10.29 -11.75
C HIS A 65 9.84 9.29 -11.44
N GLY A 66 9.41 9.21 -10.18
CA GLY A 66 8.29 8.35 -9.78
C GLY A 66 6.97 8.72 -10.46
N LEU A 67 6.69 10.01 -10.63
CA LEU A 67 5.49 10.49 -11.33
C LEU A 67 5.54 10.17 -12.83
N GLU A 68 6.70 10.28 -13.46
CA GLU A 68 6.87 10.07 -14.90
C GLU A 68 6.94 8.58 -15.27
N HIS A 69 7.55 7.75 -14.43
CA HIS A 69 7.86 6.35 -14.76
C HIS A 69 7.09 5.31 -13.94
N HIS A 70 6.79 5.57 -12.66
CA HIS A 70 6.13 4.60 -11.80
C HIS A 70 4.60 4.81 -11.75
N LEU A 71 4.11 6.06 -11.77
CA LEU A 71 2.68 6.31 -11.78
C LEU A 71 1.94 5.66 -12.97
N PRO A 72 2.45 5.72 -14.21
CA PRO A 72 1.79 5.08 -15.35
C PRO A 72 1.63 3.56 -15.21
N ARG A 73 2.53 2.89 -14.46
CA ARG A 73 2.51 1.44 -14.30
C ARG A 73 1.81 0.91 -13.03
N MET A 74 1.32 1.79 -12.15
CA MET A 74 0.64 1.35 -10.91
C MET A 74 -0.55 0.42 -11.14
N HIS A 75 -1.18 0.48 -12.32
CA HIS A 75 -2.24 -0.45 -12.70
C HIS A 75 -1.80 -1.92 -12.74
N GLU A 76 -0.50 -2.19 -12.95
CA GLU A 76 0.07 -3.54 -12.94
C GLU A 76 0.04 -4.13 -11.52
N ASP A 77 0.44 -3.32 -10.52
CA ASP A 77 0.39 -3.73 -9.11
C ASP A 77 -1.05 -4.02 -8.67
N HIS A 78 -2.01 -3.20 -9.14
CA HIS A 78 -3.44 -3.44 -8.91
C HIS A 78 -3.95 -4.72 -9.60
N ALA A 79 -3.46 -5.01 -10.81
CA ALA A 79 -3.80 -6.24 -11.52
C ALA A 79 -3.25 -7.47 -10.79
N ARG A 80 -2.00 -7.41 -10.33
CA ARG A 80 -1.39 -8.48 -9.52
C ARG A 80 -2.10 -8.67 -8.18
N ALA A 81 -2.55 -7.61 -7.53
CA ALA A 81 -3.36 -7.72 -6.32
C ALA A 81 -4.67 -8.48 -6.56
N ARG A 82 -5.37 -8.18 -7.66
CA ARG A 82 -6.58 -8.93 -8.03
C ARG A 82 -6.29 -10.40 -8.36
N GLN A 83 -5.16 -10.68 -9.02
CA GLN A 83 -4.74 -12.06 -9.31
C GLN A 83 -4.44 -12.83 -8.01
N LEU A 84 -3.71 -12.22 -7.07
CA LEU A 84 -3.46 -12.82 -5.76
C LEU A 84 -4.78 -13.09 -5.02
N ALA A 85 -5.67 -12.11 -4.97
CA ALA A 85 -6.97 -12.25 -4.32
C ALA A 85 -7.79 -13.39 -4.94
N ALA A 86 -7.83 -13.50 -6.25
CA ALA A 86 -8.52 -14.58 -6.96
C ALA A 86 -7.89 -15.95 -6.68
N ALA A 87 -6.56 -16.05 -6.63
CA ALA A 87 -5.86 -17.30 -6.34
C ALA A 87 -6.10 -17.82 -4.91
N LEU A 88 -6.47 -16.95 -3.98
CA LEU A 88 -6.69 -17.28 -2.57
C LEU A 88 -8.18 -17.28 -2.17
N ALA A 89 -9.09 -16.98 -3.10
CA ALA A 89 -10.51 -16.73 -2.79
C ALA A 89 -11.24 -17.92 -2.19
N ASP A 90 -10.89 -19.15 -2.61
CA ASP A 90 -11.61 -20.37 -2.26
C ASP A 90 -10.93 -21.18 -1.14
N ILE A 91 -9.98 -20.60 -0.42
CA ILE A 91 -9.30 -21.30 0.69
C ILE A 91 -10.26 -21.39 1.87
N PRO A 92 -10.60 -22.62 2.35
CA PRO A 92 -11.46 -22.79 3.51
C PRO A 92 -10.92 -22.08 4.74
N GLY A 93 -11.81 -21.58 5.59
CA GLY A 93 -11.43 -20.85 6.80
C GLY A 93 -10.90 -19.44 6.58
N THR A 94 -10.96 -18.93 5.35
CA THR A 94 -10.52 -17.56 5.02
C THR A 94 -11.59 -16.77 4.27
N ARG A 95 -11.47 -15.45 4.32
CA ARG A 95 -12.23 -14.52 3.47
C ARG A 95 -11.29 -13.48 2.90
N VAL A 96 -11.09 -13.52 1.60
CA VAL A 96 -10.30 -12.51 0.88
C VAL A 96 -11.18 -11.30 0.56
N VAL A 97 -10.74 -10.11 0.98
CA VAL A 97 -11.42 -8.86 0.64
C VAL A 97 -10.98 -8.43 -0.77
N PRO A 98 -11.91 -8.23 -1.72
CA PRO A 98 -11.56 -7.78 -3.06
C PRO A 98 -10.75 -6.48 -3.04
N PRO A 99 -9.55 -6.44 -3.64
CA PRO A 99 -8.69 -5.27 -3.57
C PRO A 99 -9.11 -4.18 -4.56
N ASP A 100 -9.24 -2.95 -4.07
CA ASP A 100 -9.41 -1.76 -4.91
C ASP A 100 -8.07 -1.25 -5.46
N THR A 101 -6.96 -1.57 -4.78
CA THR A 101 -5.61 -1.10 -5.13
C THR A 101 -4.61 -2.26 -5.07
N ASN A 102 -3.40 -2.00 -4.61
CA ASN A 102 -2.31 -2.95 -4.49
C ASN A 102 -2.27 -3.70 -3.13
N ILE A 103 -3.32 -3.62 -2.33
CA ILE A 103 -3.39 -4.24 -1.00
C ILE A 103 -4.47 -5.32 -1.00
N VAL A 104 -4.08 -6.53 -0.60
CA VAL A 104 -5.00 -7.65 -0.37
C VAL A 104 -5.11 -7.90 1.13
N MET A 105 -6.34 -7.90 1.64
CA MET A 105 -6.65 -8.25 3.03
C MET A 105 -7.29 -9.64 3.08
N ILE A 106 -6.82 -10.47 3.99
CA ILE A 106 -7.30 -11.84 4.19
C ILE A 106 -7.73 -11.99 5.64
N ASP A 107 -9.03 -12.20 5.86
CA ASP A 107 -9.60 -12.52 7.17
C ASP A 107 -9.46 -14.00 7.45
N LEU A 108 -9.04 -14.37 8.65
CA LEU A 108 -8.88 -15.73 9.14
C LEU A 108 -10.08 -16.06 10.05
N LEU A 109 -10.84 -17.10 9.72
CA LEU A 109 -12.15 -17.38 10.35
C LEU A 109 -12.10 -18.56 11.31
N ASP A 110 -11.19 -19.53 11.12
CA ASP A 110 -11.22 -20.84 11.78
C ASP A 110 -10.10 -20.99 12.86
N GLY A 111 -9.80 -19.90 13.57
CA GLY A 111 -8.87 -19.96 14.72
C GLY A 111 -7.38 -19.87 14.35
N LEU A 112 -7.03 -19.85 13.06
CA LEU A 112 -5.68 -19.52 12.61
C LEU A 112 -5.38 -18.05 12.92
N THR A 113 -4.17 -17.76 13.37
CA THR A 113 -3.75 -16.37 13.67
C THR A 113 -2.87 -15.80 12.56
N SER A 114 -2.90 -14.49 12.42
CA SER A 114 -2.05 -13.77 11.46
C SER A 114 -0.55 -14.01 11.72
N ALA A 115 -0.16 -14.15 12.98
CA ALA A 115 1.21 -14.48 13.38
C ALA A 115 1.64 -15.86 12.86
N GLN A 116 0.77 -16.88 12.95
CA GLN A 116 1.05 -18.20 12.42
C GLN A 116 1.21 -18.18 10.90
N VAL A 117 0.31 -17.49 10.19
CA VAL A 117 0.39 -17.34 8.73
C VAL A 117 1.66 -16.61 8.33
N ALA A 118 1.98 -15.50 8.99
CA ALA A 118 3.18 -14.71 8.71
C ALA A 118 4.47 -15.52 8.97
N ALA A 119 4.50 -16.33 10.02
CA ALA A 119 5.63 -17.19 10.33
C ALA A 119 5.83 -18.29 9.27
N ARG A 120 4.74 -18.99 8.87
CA ARG A 120 4.77 -20.02 7.82
C ARG A 120 5.21 -19.44 6.47
N ALA A 121 4.61 -18.33 6.06
CA ALA A 121 4.96 -17.64 4.82
C ALA A 121 6.42 -17.18 4.81
N ARG A 122 6.90 -16.62 5.93
CA ARG A 122 8.30 -16.19 6.09
C ARG A 122 9.27 -17.35 5.98
N ALA A 123 8.97 -18.50 6.57
CA ALA A 123 9.79 -19.71 6.48
C ALA A 123 9.95 -20.17 5.02
N ALA A 124 8.94 -19.93 4.16
CA ALA A 124 8.98 -20.21 2.73
C ALA A 124 9.45 -18.99 1.88
N GLY A 125 9.95 -17.93 2.52
CA GLY A 125 10.54 -16.75 1.86
C GLY A 125 9.51 -15.75 1.30
N VAL A 126 8.29 -15.74 1.83
CA VAL A 126 7.25 -14.75 1.51
C VAL A 126 6.96 -13.89 2.75
N LEU A 127 6.99 -12.59 2.60
CA LEU A 127 6.75 -11.65 3.69
C LEU A 127 5.36 -11.05 3.57
N VAL A 128 4.59 -11.16 4.64
CA VAL A 128 3.28 -10.50 4.79
C VAL A 128 3.21 -9.77 6.12
N THR A 129 2.26 -8.87 6.26
CA THR A 129 2.08 -8.08 7.48
C THR A 129 0.94 -8.65 8.32
N GLU A 130 1.21 -8.86 9.59
CA GLU A 130 0.19 -9.07 10.62
C GLU A 130 -0.56 -7.75 10.83
N TRP A 131 -1.76 -7.63 10.26
CA TRP A 131 -2.54 -6.41 10.35
C TRP A 131 -3.40 -6.36 11.61
N HIS A 132 -3.95 -7.49 11.97
CA HIS A 132 -4.72 -7.75 13.18
C HIS A 132 -4.58 -9.24 13.52
N ASP A 133 -4.91 -9.68 14.72
CA ASP A 133 -4.76 -11.08 15.17
C ASP A 133 -5.39 -12.09 14.19
N THR A 134 -6.50 -11.72 13.56
CA THR A 134 -7.24 -12.52 12.58
C THR A 134 -7.22 -11.96 11.17
N ARG A 135 -6.25 -11.10 10.84
CA ARG A 135 -6.17 -10.49 9.50
C ARG A 135 -4.74 -10.34 9.03
N VAL A 136 -4.47 -10.86 7.85
CA VAL A 136 -3.20 -10.71 7.14
C VAL A 136 -3.33 -9.64 6.04
N ARG A 137 -2.29 -8.85 5.87
CA ARG A 137 -2.17 -7.86 4.79
C ARG A 137 -1.04 -8.22 3.86
N CYS A 138 -1.34 -8.37 2.57
CA CYS A 138 -0.37 -8.51 1.50
C CYS A 138 -0.29 -7.20 0.70
N VAL A 139 0.91 -6.76 0.35
CA VAL A 139 1.14 -5.52 -0.42
C VAL A 139 1.91 -5.88 -1.68
N LEU A 140 1.33 -5.58 -2.84
CA LEU A 140 1.99 -5.70 -4.13
C LEU A 140 2.66 -4.37 -4.47
N HIS A 141 3.88 -4.43 -4.99
CA HIS A 141 4.65 -3.23 -5.30
C HIS A 141 5.60 -3.49 -6.48
N LEU A 142 6.32 -2.47 -6.90
CA LEU A 142 7.19 -2.42 -8.07
C LEU A 142 8.13 -3.65 -8.22
N ASP A 143 8.63 -4.19 -7.10
CA ASP A 143 9.59 -5.30 -7.11
C ASP A 143 8.92 -6.68 -7.16
N ILE A 144 7.59 -6.75 -7.19
CA ILE A 144 6.84 -8.00 -7.31
C ILE A 144 6.47 -8.23 -8.76
N ASP A 145 7.24 -9.07 -9.43
CA ASP A 145 6.95 -9.54 -10.77
C ASP A 145 5.96 -10.73 -10.78
N ASP A 146 5.62 -11.22 -11.96
CA ASP A 146 4.66 -12.32 -12.11
C ASP A 146 5.21 -13.66 -11.58
N ALA A 147 6.53 -13.86 -11.55
CA ALA A 147 7.14 -15.05 -10.97
C ALA A 147 7.05 -15.02 -9.43
N ALA A 148 7.36 -13.88 -8.84
CA ALA A 148 7.21 -13.63 -7.41
C ALA A 148 5.73 -13.75 -6.98
N LEU A 149 4.79 -13.24 -7.78
CA LEU A 149 3.36 -13.38 -7.53
C LEU A 149 2.92 -14.85 -7.51
N ARG A 150 3.32 -15.65 -8.51
CA ARG A 150 2.98 -17.09 -8.55
C ARG A 150 3.54 -17.82 -7.32
N ARG A 151 4.80 -17.55 -6.96
CA ARG A 151 5.41 -18.12 -5.76
C ARG A 151 4.66 -17.72 -4.49
N ALA A 152 4.35 -16.43 -4.34
CA ALA A 152 3.62 -15.93 -3.18
C ALA A 152 2.22 -16.56 -3.07
N SER A 153 1.51 -16.72 -4.20
CA SER A 153 0.20 -17.37 -4.22
C SER A 153 0.26 -18.82 -3.72
N ALA A 154 1.23 -19.60 -4.19
CA ALA A 154 1.40 -20.98 -3.75
C ALA A 154 1.75 -21.07 -2.25
N VAL A 155 2.74 -20.30 -1.81
CA VAL A 155 3.16 -20.27 -0.39
C VAL A 155 2.04 -19.81 0.53
N LEU A 156 1.28 -18.79 0.14
CA LEU A 156 0.15 -18.32 0.95
C LEU A 156 -1.00 -19.31 0.96
N ALA A 157 -1.27 -20.01 -0.14
CA ALA A 157 -2.28 -21.08 -0.16
C ALA A 157 -1.95 -22.18 0.86
N GLU A 158 -0.68 -22.60 0.96
CA GLU A 158 -0.22 -23.55 1.97
C GLU A 158 -0.25 -22.97 3.39
N ALA A 159 0.17 -21.72 3.57
CA ALA A 159 0.24 -21.08 4.89
C ALA A 159 -1.14 -20.81 5.51
N LEU A 160 -2.17 -20.67 4.69
CA LEU A 160 -3.55 -20.39 5.10
C LEU A 160 -4.37 -21.66 5.41
N VAL A 161 -3.86 -22.84 5.11
CA VAL A 161 -4.48 -24.10 5.52
C VAL A 161 -4.03 -24.46 6.93
N ALA A 162 -5.00 -24.81 7.80
CA ALA A 162 -4.75 -25.12 9.22
C ALA A 162 -3.98 -26.44 9.41
#